data_92b9c76b9a67ef80a6efc7112af22ecc
#
_entry.id   92b9c76b9a67ef80a6efc7112af22ecc
#
_cell.length_a   1.000
_cell.length_b   1.000
_cell.length_c   1.000
_cell.angle_alpha   90.00
_cell.angle_beta   90.00
_cell.angle_gamma   90.00
#
_symmetry.space_group_name_H-M   'P 1'
#
loop_
_entity.id
_entity.type
_entity.pdbx_description
1 polymer ?
#
loop_
_entity_poly.entity_id
_entity_poly.type
_entity_poly.pdbx_seq_one_letter_code
_entity_poly.pdbx_strand_id
1 'polypeptide(L)'
;GGGGGRAARALTTVASSLALAAGVLALAPAPAHADGAVPSQEYFSYYPLNTVHQKGITGKGVTIAVIDGPVDTSNPALKGANITDKSRCTIQDSPEGVRHGTDMAIILVSPISGVAPDATLYTYQSSTSTTTSNGSCDSNGDRLNTIAALINQAVEDGAQFISVSQSVNESSNELKWAITNAITKGVIIVAAAGNEALPDDITTLGRYSGVVGVSAINSDGTFASYSSWGDGVVTAAFGGPYTTYDVNTGEPVTVQGTSISTPLVAGMLALARQKWPDATT
;
A
#
# COMPACT_ATOMS: atom_id res chain seq x y z
N GLY A 1 69.46 -4.43 76.80
CA GLY A 1 69.90 -3.56 75.81
C GLY A 1 69.05 -3.54 74.63
N GLY A 2 68.33 -2.55 74.25
CA GLY A 2 67.55 -2.48 73.06
C GLY A 2 67.75 -1.21 72.33
N GLY A 3 68.14 -1.25 71.09
CA GLY A 3 68.28 -0.12 70.19
C GLY A 3 67.07 0.08 69.32
N GLY A 4 66.53 1.28 69.40
CA GLY A 4 65.40 1.67 68.55
C GLY A 4 65.86 2.27 67.22
N GLY A 5 65.44 1.76 66.13
CA GLY A 5 65.59 2.34 64.80
C GLY A 5 64.30 2.95 64.32
N ARG A 6 64.29 4.27 64.12
CA ARG A 6 63.17 4.98 63.46
C ARG A 6 63.23 4.75 61.95
N ALA A 7 62.21 4.09 61.37
CA ALA A 7 62.03 4.02 59.93
C ALA A 7 61.14 5.19 59.50
N ALA A 8 61.63 6.00 58.59
CA ALA A 8 60.86 7.06 57.91
C ALA A 8 59.93 6.46 56.93
N ARG A 9 58.63 6.81 57.04
CA ARG A 9 57.63 6.48 56.03
C ARG A 9 57.62 7.51 54.92
N ALA A 10 58.02 7.07 53.74
CA ALA A 10 57.80 7.83 52.53
C ALA A 10 56.31 7.74 52.11
N LEU A 11 55.66 8.87 52.04
CA LEU A 11 54.33 8.96 51.42
C LEU A 11 54.47 8.99 49.90
N THR A 12 54.09 7.93 49.26
CA THR A 12 53.91 7.88 47.82
C THR A 12 52.48 8.33 47.50
N THR A 13 52.30 9.49 46.93
CA THR A 13 51.10 10.02 46.37
C THR A 13 50.83 9.29 45.04
N VAL A 14 49.82 8.43 45.00
CA VAL A 14 49.30 7.83 43.76
C VAL A 14 48.34 8.84 43.15
N ALA A 15 48.72 9.46 42.03
CA ALA A 15 47.83 10.27 41.20
C ALA A 15 47.01 9.33 40.33
N SER A 16 45.75 9.16 40.68
CA SER A 16 44.79 8.43 39.85
C SER A 16 44.33 9.32 38.69
N SER A 17 44.88 9.09 37.52
CA SER A 17 44.40 9.66 36.26
C SER A 17 43.11 8.96 35.85
N LEU A 18 41.97 9.61 36.06
CA LEU A 18 40.68 9.20 35.44
C LEU A 18 40.77 9.53 33.94
N ALA A 19 40.96 8.50 33.10
CA ALA A 19 40.76 8.63 31.68
C ALA A 19 39.24 8.56 31.39
N LEU A 20 38.64 9.72 31.06
CA LEU A 20 37.30 9.76 30.47
C LEU A 20 37.40 9.18 29.06
N ALA A 21 36.98 7.94 28.90
CA ALA A 21 36.69 7.38 27.58
C ALA A 21 35.40 8.00 27.09
N ALA A 22 35.49 9.03 26.26
CA ALA A 22 34.37 9.52 25.47
C ALA A 22 34.02 8.44 24.44
N GLY A 23 33.02 7.62 24.77
CA GLY A 23 32.42 6.70 23.81
C GLY A 23 31.70 7.50 22.72
N VAL A 24 32.33 7.61 21.56
CA VAL A 24 31.66 8.05 20.35
C VAL A 24 30.67 6.93 20.00
N LEU A 25 29.38 7.09 20.32
CA LEU A 25 28.34 6.32 19.71
C LEU A 25 28.40 6.65 18.22
N ALA A 26 29.00 5.77 17.43
CA ALA A 26 28.80 5.77 15.99
C ALA A 26 27.33 5.46 15.77
N LEU A 27 26.53 6.50 15.50
CA LEU A 27 25.24 6.33 14.86
C LEU A 27 25.51 5.59 13.54
N ALA A 28 25.11 4.33 13.48
CA ALA A 28 25.07 3.62 12.21
C ALA A 28 24.24 4.50 11.25
N PRO A 29 24.76 4.83 10.05
CA PRO A 29 23.94 5.52 9.08
C PRO A 29 22.68 4.69 8.88
N ALA A 30 21.51 5.34 8.98
CA ALA A 30 20.27 4.75 8.50
C ALA A 30 20.55 4.25 7.07
N PRO A 31 20.03 3.07 6.67
CA PRO A 31 20.22 2.60 5.31
C PRO A 31 19.81 3.75 4.38
N ALA A 32 20.75 4.22 3.58
CA ALA A 32 20.47 5.19 2.55
C ALA A 32 19.48 4.49 1.61
N HIS A 33 18.24 4.99 1.58
CA HIS A 33 17.35 4.63 0.49
C HIS A 33 18.15 4.92 -0.78
N ALA A 34 18.36 3.90 -1.60
CA ALA A 34 19.11 4.04 -2.84
C ALA A 34 18.55 5.23 -3.60
N ASP A 35 19.39 6.20 -3.92
CA ASP A 35 19.00 7.44 -4.56
C ASP A 35 18.08 7.17 -5.75
N GLY A 36 16.78 7.31 -5.54
CA GLY A 36 15.85 7.89 -6.48
C GLY A 36 15.57 7.27 -7.83
N ALA A 37 16.16 6.16 -8.23
CA ALA A 37 15.76 5.49 -9.44
C ALA A 37 14.50 4.67 -9.18
N VAL A 38 13.32 5.25 -9.44
CA VAL A 38 12.08 4.49 -9.46
C VAL A 38 12.23 3.36 -10.48
N PRO A 39 12.08 2.08 -10.07
CA PRO A 39 12.23 0.97 -11.00
C PRO A 39 11.27 1.13 -12.19
N SER A 40 11.74 0.84 -13.39
CA SER A 40 10.85 0.78 -14.55
C SER A 40 9.85 -0.35 -14.33
N GLN A 41 8.57 -0.05 -14.48
CA GLN A 41 7.51 -1.03 -14.29
C GLN A 41 7.11 -1.65 -15.62
N GLU A 42 7.12 -2.99 -15.70
CA GLU A 42 6.82 -3.72 -16.94
C GLU A 42 5.39 -3.44 -17.43
N TYR A 43 4.41 -3.36 -16.55
CA TYR A 43 3.03 -3.04 -16.91
C TYR A 43 2.89 -1.70 -17.67
N PHE A 44 3.79 -0.74 -17.44
CA PHE A 44 3.72 0.57 -18.06
C PHE A 44 3.96 0.52 -19.56
N SER A 45 4.79 -0.42 -20.00
CA SER A 45 5.02 -0.70 -21.42
C SER A 45 4.04 -1.73 -21.97
N TYR A 46 3.63 -2.72 -21.15
CA TYR A 46 2.63 -3.72 -21.51
C TYR A 46 1.30 -3.06 -21.93
N TYR A 47 0.82 -2.14 -21.11
CA TYR A 47 -0.31 -1.27 -21.46
C TYR A 47 0.26 0.07 -21.94
N PRO A 48 0.28 0.43 -23.20
CA PRO A 48 1.01 1.58 -23.73
C PRO A 48 0.56 2.91 -23.08
N LEU A 49 0.75 3.01 -21.76
CA LEU A 49 0.26 4.11 -20.90
C LEU A 49 0.87 5.45 -21.33
N ASN A 50 2.13 5.42 -21.74
CA ASN A 50 2.80 6.62 -22.24
C ASN A 50 2.04 7.25 -23.42
N THR A 51 1.53 6.42 -24.33
CA THR A 51 0.74 6.88 -25.49
C THR A 51 -0.60 7.49 -25.05
N VAL A 52 -1.21 6.95 -23.99
CA VAL A 52 -2.47 7.45 -23.44
C VAL A 52 -2.23 8.78 -22.73
N HIS A 53 -1.18 8.87 -21.92
CA HIS A 53 -0.83 10.09 -21.19
C HIS A 53 -0.45 11.24 -22.14
N GLN A 54 0.27 10.96 -23.23
CA GLN A 54 0.60 11.96 -24.26
C GLN A 54 -0.64 12.57 -24.93
N LYS A 55 -1.79 11.88 -24.88
CA LYS A 55 -3.08 12.42 -25.34
C LYS A 55 -3.81 13.23 -24.28
N GLY A 56 -3.17 13.49 -23.12
CA GLY A 56 -3.76 14.22 -22.01
C GLY A 56 -4.77 13.41 -21.18
N ILE A 57 -4.82 12.08 -21.36
CA ILE A 57 -5.69 11.19 -20.60
C ILE A 57 -4.86 10.61 -19.44
N THR A 58 -4.96 11.24 -18.27
CA THR A 58 -4.08 11.03 -17.11
C THR A 58 -4.85 10.81 -15.81
N GLY A 59 -6.18 10.68 -15.89
CA GLY A 59 -7.07 10.57 -14.73
C GLY A 59 -7.45 11.91 -14.11
N LYS A 60 -7.11 13.03 -14.73
CA LYS A 60 -7.40 14.37 -14.23
C LYS A 60 -8.90 14.58 -13.98
N GLY A 61 -9.23 15.07 -12.78
CA GLY A 61 -10.62 15.31 -12.38
C GLY A 61 -11.36 14.06 -11.87
N VAL A 62 -10.64 12.93 -11.76
CA VAL A 62 -11.20 11.69 -11.22
C VAL A 62 -10.64 11.45 -9.81
N THR A 63 -11.49 11.00 -8.89
CA THR A 63 -11.11 10.63 -7.53
C THR A 63 -11.17 9.12 -7.36
N ILE A 64 -10.06 8.54 -6.92
CA ILE A 64 -9.91 7.12 -6.61
C ILE A 64 -9.69 6.98 -5.11
N ALA A 65 -10.39 6.06 -4.47
CA ALA A 65 -10.11 5.62 -3.11
C ALA A 65 -9.27 4.32 -3.14
N VAL A 66 -8.23 4.23 -2.33
CA VAL A 66 -7.53 2.97 -2.06
C VAL A 66 -7.79 2.58 -0.60
N ILE A 67 -8.32 1.39 -0.39
CA ILE A 67 -8.52 0.78 0.92
C ILE A 67 -7.47 -0.31 1.08
N ASP A 68 -6.45 -0.04 1.91
CA ASP A 68 -5.30 -0.93 2.10
C ASP A 68 -4.63 -0.66 3.45
N GLY A 69 -3.44 -1.17 3.70
CA GLY A 69 -2.56 -0.74 4.78
C GLY A 69 -2.16 0.74 4.67
N PRO A 70 -1.38 1.25 5.61
CA PRO A 70 -0.86 2.62 5.57
C PRO A 70 -0.05 2.88 4.30
N VAL A 71 -0.11 4.10 3.77
CA VAL A 71 0.67 4.55 2.62
C VAL A 71 1.79 5.49 3.09
N ASP A 72 3.03 5.18 2.76
CA ASP A 72 4.16 6.08 2.94
C ASP A 72 4.19 7.13 1.81
N THR A 73 3.57 8.27 2.06
CA THR A 73 3.53 9.39 1.10
C THR A 73 4.88 10.10 0.94
N SER A 74 5.88 9.78 1.77
CA SER A 74 7.25 10.29 1.62
C SER A 74 8.06 9.53 0.56
N ASN A 75 7.53 8.40 0.07
CA ASN A 75 8.19 7.60 -0.97
C ASN A 75 8.48 8.46 -2.21
N PRO A 76 9.72 8.46 -2.73
CA PRO A 76 10.11 9.27 -3.88
C PRO A 76 9.24 9.05 -5.13
N ALA A 77 8.69 7.84 -5.33
CA ALA A 77 7.81 7.53 -6.46
C ALA A 77 6.45 8.24 -6.37
N LEU A 78 6.06 8.73 -5.20
CA LEU A 78 4.81 9.47 -4.95
C LEU A 78 5.02 10.98 -4.88
N LYS A 79 6.26 11.46 -5.06
CA LYS A 79 6.55 12.90 -4.99
C LYS A 79 5.80 13.67 -6.06
N GLY A 80 4.90 14.55 -5.62
CA GLY A 80 4.06 15.36 -6.51
C GLY A 80 2.71 14.73 -6.87
N ALA A 81 2.42 13.50 -6.44
CA ALA A 81 1.10 12.90 -6.57
C ALA A 81 0.07 13.61 -5.68
N ASN A 82 -1.17 13.68 -6.14
CA ASN A 82 -2.27 14.29 -5.38
C ASN A 82 -2.91 13.24 -4.46
N ILE A 83 -2.34 13.09 -3.27
CA ILE A 83 -2.77 12.09 -2.27
C ILE A 83 -3.27 12.77 -1.01
N THR A 84 -4.38 12.28 -0.47
CA THR A 84 -4.90 12.70 0.83
C THR A 84 -5.28 11.47 1.66
N ASP A 85 -4.70 11.32 2.85
CA ASP A 85 -5.14 10.31 3.81
C ASP A 85 -6.47 10.78 4.44
N LYS A 86 -7.50 10.00 4.22
CA LYS A 86 -8.87 10.20 4.72
C LYS A 86 -9.23 9.29 5.89
N SER A 87 -8.27 8.52 6.37
CA SER A 87 -8.49 7.62 7.50
C SER A 87 -8.98 8.37 8.73
N ARG A 88 -10.04 7.87 9.37
CA ARG A 88 -10.57 8.42 10.62
C ARG A 88 -9.76 7.96 11.84
N CYS A 89 -8.89 6.99 11.64
CA CYS A 89 -8.06 6.37 12.66
C CYS A 89 -6.80 5.83 11.99
N THR A 90 -5.81 5.49 12.79
CA THR A 90 -4.54 4.92 12.32
C THR A 90 -4.33 3.53 12.89
N ILE A 91 -3.81 2.64 12.08
CA ILE A 91 -3.33 1.31 12.48
C ILE A 91 -1.80 1.32 12.58
N GLN A 92 -1.25 0.29 13.22
CA GLN A 92 0.15 -0.08 13.11
C GLN A 92 0.25 -1.31 12.23
N ASP A 93 1.10 -1.26 11.24
CA ASP A 93 1.32 -2.36 10.31
C ASP A 93 2.80 -2.73 10.25
N SER A 94 3.10 -3.92 9.71
CA SER A 94 4.47 -4.30 9.42
C SER A 94 5.06 -3.43 8.31
N PRO A 95 6.39 -3.35 8.18
CA PRO A 95 7.01 -2.67 7.04
C PRO A 95 6.53 -3.19 5.68
N GLU A 96 6.25 -4.49 5.56
CA GLU A 96 5.68 -5.11 4.37
C GLU A 96 4.26 -4.62 4.08
N GLY A 97 3.43 -4.45 5.11
CA GLY A 97 2.07 -3.91 4.96
C GLY A 97 2.09 -2.46 4.49
N VAL A 98 2.96 -1.63 5.07
CA VAL A 98 3.15 -0.24 4.63
C VAL A 98 3.69 -0.20 3.19
N ARG A 99 4.65 -1.07 2.85
CA ARG A 99 5.14 -1.18 1.47
C ARG A 99 4.03 -1.57 0.52
N HIS A 100 3.18 -2.56 0.89
CA HIS A 100 2.07 -2.99 0.04
C HIS A 100 1.09 -1.84 -0.25
N GLY A 101 0.60 -1.14 0.77
CA GLY A 101 -0.29 0.03 0.58
C GLY A 101 0.37 1.13 -0.26
N THR A 102 1.68 1.35 -0.07
CA THR A 102 2.46 2.32 -0.85
C THR A 102 2.58 1.89 -2.31
N ASP A 103 2.84 0.62 -2.59
CA ASP A 103 2.90 0.07 -3.95
C ASP A 103 1.56 0.24 -4.69
N MET A 104 0.42 0.01 -3.99
CA MET A 104 -0.90 0.24 -4.58
C MET A 104 -1.11 1.72 -4.98
N ALA A 105 -0.69 2.63 -4.12
CA ALA A 105 -0.73 4.07 -4.43
C ALA A 105 0.20 4.43 -5.60
N ILE A 106 1.40 3.84 -5.68
CA ILE A 106 2.36 4.06 -6.78
C ILE A 106 1.74 3.60 -8.11
N ILE A 107 1.17 2.40 -8.16
CA ILE A 107 0.53 1.88 -9.38
C ILE A 107 -0.60 2.81 -9.85
N LEU A 108 -1.37 3.38 -8.93
CA LEU A 108 -2.47 4.28 -9.25
C LEU A 108 -1.99 5.65 -9.74
N VAL A 109 -1.18 6.37 -8.94
CA VAL A 109 -0.99 7.81 -9.10
C VAL A 109 0.46 8.29 -9.12
N SER A 110 1.45 7.41 -9.19
CA SER A 110 2.84 7.85 -9.34
C SER A 110 2.99 8.76 -10.57
N PRO A 111 3.58 9.96 -10.46
CA PRO A 111 3.85 10.80 -11.62
C PRO A 111 4.78 10.16 -12.65
N ILE A 112 5.51 9.11 -12.27
CA ILE A 112 6.50 8.45 -13.12
C ILE A 112 5.93 7.19 -13.78
N SER A 113 5.20 6.37 -13.01
CA SER A 113 4.73 5.05 -13.45
C SER A 113 3.26 4.78 -13.16
N GLY A 114 2.54 5.73 -12.57
CA GLY A 114 1.13 5.56 -12.25
C GLY A 114 0.25 5.45 -13.49
N VAL A 115 -0.81 4.65 -13.39
CA VAL A 115 -1.80 4.50 -14.48
C VAL A 115 -2.58 5.80 -14.67
N ALA A 116 -2.96 6.47 -13.58
CA ALA A 116 -3.75 7.70 -13.58
C ALA A 116 -3.03 8.81 -12.77
N PRO A 117 -1.87 9.32 -13.25
CA PRO A 117 -0.97 10.15 -12.46
C PRO A 117 -1.56 11.50 -12.03
N ASP A 118 -2.58 12.02 -12.70
CA ASP A 118 -3.26 13.28 -12.36
C ASP A 118 -4.61 13.05 -11.63
N ALA A 119 -4.94 11.80 -11.27
CA ALA A 119 -6.10 11.54 -10.43
C ALA A 119 -5.85 12.00 -8.98
N THR A 120 -6.95 12.31 -8.28
CA THR A 120 -6.91 12.47 -6.82
C THR A 120 -6.99 11.10 -6.17
N LEU A 121 -6.05 10.78 -5.28
CA LEU A 121 -6.06 9.56 -4.50
C LEU A 121 -6.44 9.85 -3.05
N TYR A 122 -7.49 9.20 -2.57
CA TYR A 122 -7.82 9.13 -1.15
C TYR A 122 -7.37 7.78 -0.60
N THR A 123 -6.62 7.79 0.50
CA THR A 123 -6.17 6.57 1.17
C THR A 123 -6.96 6.32 2.44
N TYR A 124 -7.27 5.05 2.70
CA TYR A 124 -8.01 4.61 3.87
C TYR A 124 -7.33 3.39 4.47
N GLN A 125 -6.92 3.52 5.74
CA GLN A 125 -6.22 2.45 6.45
C GLN A 125 -7.21 1.40 6.94
N SER A 126 -7.13 0.20 6.39
CA SER A 126 -7.86 -0.98 6.87
C SER A 126 -6.91 -1.97 7.55
N SER A 127 -7.45 -2.80 8.44
CA SER A 127 -6.66 -3.90 8.99
C SER A 127 -6.40 -4.95 7.92
N THR A 128 -5.15 -5.34 7.78
CA THR A 128 -4.65 -6.37 6.85
C THR A 128 -4.12 -7.57 7.64
N SER A 129 -3.66 -8.61 6.96
CA SER A 129 -3.00 -9.75 7.60
C SER A 129 -1.66 -9.39 8.24
N THR A 130 -1.09 -8.25 7.89
CA THR A 130 0.20 -7.72 8.39
C THR A 130 0.04 -6.68 9.49
N THR A 131 -1.20 -6.29 9.80
CA THR A 131 -1.49 -5.31 10.86
C THR A 131 -1.06 -5.85 12.23
N THR A 132 -0.20 -5.10 12.91
CA THR A 132 0.34 -5.46 14.24
C THR A 132 -0.51 -4.90 15.37
N SER A 133 -1.24 -3.82 15.13
CA SER A 133 -2.19 -3.22 16.07
C SER A 133 -3.23 -2.38 15.33
N ASN A 134 -4.48 -2.44 15.78
CA ASN A 134 -5.55 -1.56 15.27
C ASN A 134 -5.40 -0.10 15.71
N GLY A 135 -4.39 0.22 16.51
CA GLY A 135 -4.07 1.58 16.91
C GLY A 135 -5.27 2.31 17.50
N SER A 136 -5.69 3.41 16.87
CA SER A 136 -6.85 4.21 17.29
C SER A 136 -8.17 3.77 16.65
N CYS A 137 -8.18 2.68 15.88
CA CYS A 137 -9.36 2.25 15.11
C CYS A 137 -10.38 1.43 15.90
N ASP A 138 -9.99 0.88 17.05
CA ASP A 138 -10.90 0.24 17.98
C ASP A 138 -11.36 1.27 19.04
N SER A 139 -12.61 1.67 19.00
CA SER A 139 -13.17 2.67 19.92
C SER A 139 -14.52 2.20 20.47
N ASN A 140 -14.62 2.07 21.79
CA ASN A 140 -15.86 1.73 22.50
C ASN A 140 -16.59 0.48 21.99
N GLY A 141 -15.84 -0.50 21.47
CA GLY A 141 -16.39 -1.73 20.90
C GLY A 141 -16.73 -1.66 19.42
N ASP A 142 -16.62 -0.49 18.82
CA ASP A 142 -16.78 -0.30 17.37
C ASP A 142 -15.42 -0.25 16.70
N ARG A 143 -15.31 -0.93 15.56
CA ARG A 143 -14.15 -0.85 14.69
C ARG A 143 -14.41 0.16 13.57
N LEU A 144 -13.63 1.25 13.54
CA LEU A 144 -13.82 2.37 12.61
C LEU A 144 -13.33 2.06 11.19
N ASN A 145 -12.50 1.04 11.03
CA ASN A 145 -11.84 0.69 9.77
C ASN A 145 -12.23 -0.68 9.22
N THR A 146 -13.47 -1.12 9.46
CA THR A 146 -14.03 -2.25 8.71
C THR A 146 -14.15 -1.89 7.23
N ILE A 147 -14.07 -2.88 6.35
CA ILE A 147 -14.22 -2.63 4.90
C ILE A 147 -15.57 -1.97 4.60
N ALA A 148 -16.64 -2.38 5.27
CA ALA A 148 -17.95 -1.75 5.13
C ALA A 148 -17.92 -0.25 5.47
N ALA A 149 -17.31 0.10 6.62
CA ALA A 149 -17.18 1.50 7.05
C ALA A 149 -16.36 2.33 6.08
N LEU A 150 -15.25 1.77 5.58
CA LEU A 150 -14.35 2.48 4.66
C LEU A 150 -14.96 2.64 3.26
N ILE A 151 -15.71 1.66 2.76
CA ILE A 151 -16.47 1.82 1.50
C ILE A 151 -17.48 2.96 1.63
N ASN A 152 -18.28 2.98 2.69
CA ASN A 152 -19.24 4.07 2.90
C ASN A 152 -18.55 5.42 3.02
N GLN A 153 -17.44 5.49 3.76
CA GLN A 153 -16.67 6.72 3.89
C GLN A 153 -16.11 7.19 2.54
N ALA A 154 -15.56 6.29 1.73
CA ALA A 154 -15.05 6.64 0.41
C ALA A 154 -16.16 7.18 -0.52
N VAL A 155 -17.37 6.61 -0.44
CA VAL A 155 -18.54 7.10 -1.16
C VAL A 155 -18.93 8.51 -0.68
N GLU A 156 -18.98 8.74 0.64
CA GLU A 156 -19.29 10.05 1.25
C GLU A 156 -18.23 11.10 0.88
N ASP A 157 -16.97 10.73 0.81
CA ASP A 157 -15.85 11.61 0.42
C ASP A 157 -15.81 11.89 -1.10
N GLY A 158 -16.70 11.28 -1.88
CA GLY A 158 -16.85 11.55 -3.30
C GLY A 158 -15.92 10.74 -4.22
N ALA A 159 -15.40 9.61 -3.78
CA ALA A 159 -14.66 8.71 -4.64
C ALA A 159 -15.57 8.19 -5.77
N GLN A 160 -15.02 8.09 -6.99
CA GLN A 160 -15.70 7.52 -8.15
C GLN A 160 -15.33 6.04 -8.35
N PHE A 161 -14.14 5.67 -7.87
CA PHE A 161 -13.61 4.32 -7.88
C PHE A 161 -13.04 3.98 -6.50
N ILE A 162 -13.20 2.72 -6.09
CA ILE A 162 -12.63 2.18 -4.87
C ILE A 162 -11.79 0.96 -5.24
N SER A 163 -10.50 0.98 -4.96
CA SER A 163 -9.56 -0.12 -5.18
C SER A 163 -9.28 -0.85 -3.87
N VAL A 164 -9.50 -2.17 -3.85
CA VAL A 164 -9.28 -3.02 -2.67
C VAL A 164 -8.41 -4.21 -3.04
N SER A 165 -7.13 -4.17 -2.66
CA SER A 165 -6.11 -5.15 -3.03
C SER A 165 -5.77 -6.13 -1.90
N GLN A 166 -6.73 -6.45 -1.04
CA GLN A 166 -6.52 -7.29 0.13
C GLN A 166 -7.63 -8.32 0.31
N SER A 167 -7.33 -9.37 1.07
CA SER A 167 -8.34 -10.33 1.53
C SER A 167 -9.30 -9.68 2.51
N VAL A 168 -10.57 -10.04 2.43
CA VAL A 168 -11.65 -9.50 3.24
C VAL A 168 -12.36 -10.65 3.94
N ASN A 169 -11.96 -10.93 5.18
CA ASN A 169 -12.58 -11.96 6.02
C ASN A 169 -13.89 -11.46 6.67
N GLU A 170 -14.64 -10.67 5.94
CA GLU A 170 -15.92 -10.10 6.38
C GLU A 170 -17.04 -10.61 5.48
N SER A 171 -18.07 -11.16 6.08
CA SER A 171 -19.30 -11.56 5.39
C SER A 171 -20.49 -11.11 6.21
N SER A 172 -20.65 -9.78 6.30
CA SER A 172 -21.71 -9.16 7.09
C SER A 172 -22.78 -8.55 6.19
N ASN A 173 -23.94 -8.25 6.76
CA ASN A 173 -24.95 -7.49 6.06
C ASN A 173 -24.50 -6.04 5.85
N GLU A 174 -23.73 -5.49 6.78
CA GLU A 174 -23.14 -4.16 6.70
C GLU A 174 -22.26 -4.02 5.45
N LEU A 175 -21.44 -5.04 5.16
CA LEU A 175 -20.63 -5.07 3.95
C LEU A 175 -21.48 -5.11 2.69
N LYS A 176 -22.51 -5.94 2.66
CA LYS A 176 -23.44 -6.02 1.50
C LYS A 176 -24.15 -4.68 1.28
N TRP A 177 -24.58 -4.04 2.37
CA TRP A 177 -25.20 -2.71 2.29
C TRP A 177 -24.23 -1.63 1.82
N ALA A 178 -22.98 -1.66 2.27
CA ALA A 178 -21.95 -0.72 1.81
C ALA A 178 -21.67 -0.87 0.31
N ILE A 179 -21.56 -2.12 -0.18
CA ILE A 179 -21.40 -2.41 -1.62
C ILE A 179 -22.63 -1.89 -2.40
N THR A 180 -23.85 -2.19 -1.92
CA THR A 180 -25.08 -1.71 -2.56
C THR A 180 -25.14 -0.19 -2.59
N ASN A 181 -24.76 0.48 -1.50
CA ASN A 181 -24.69 1.93 -1.43
C ASN A 181 -23.72 2.50 -2.47
N ALA A 182 -22.51 1.94 -2.58
CA ALA A 182 -21.53 2.35 -3.59
C ALA A 182 -22.12 2.23 -5.02
N ILE A 183 -22.71 1.09 -5.36
CA ILE A 183 -23.32 0.84 -6.66
C ILE A 183 -24.43 1.86 -6.95
N THR A 184 -25.33 2.09 -6.00
CA THR A 184 -26.46 3.02 -6.19
C THR A 184 -26.02 4.48 -6.33
N LYS A 185 -24.82 4.81 -5.84
CA LYS A 185 -24.18 6.11 -6.02
C LYS A 185 -23.29 6.20 -7.27
N GLY A 186 -23.25 5.13 -8.08
CA GLY A 186 -22.43 5.08 -9.28
C GLY A 186 -20.93 4.95 -9.00
N VAL A 187 -20.56 4.50 -7.82
CA VAL A 187 -19.16 4.24 -7.43
C VAL A 187 -18.79 2.80 -7.77
N ILE A 188 -17.72 2.62 -8.52
CA ILE A 188 -17.25 1.30 -8.94
C ILE A 188 -16.23 0.79 -7.93
N ILE A 189 -16.48 -0.40 -7.36
CA ILE A 189 -15.52 -1.11 -6.51
C ILE A 189 -14.74 -2.10 -7.38
N VAL A 190 -13.43 -2.02 -7.34
CA VAL A 190 -12.48 -2.92 -8.01
C VAL A 190 -11.73 -3.70 -6.94
N ALA A 191 -11.74 -5.02 -7.00
CA ALA A 191 -11.17 -5.85 -5.96
C ALA A 191 -10.37 -7.03 -6.51
N ALA A 192 -9.31 -7.40 -5.78
CA ALA A 192 -8.49 -8.56 -6.10
C ALA A 192 -9.30 -9.86 -6.03
N ALA A 193 -9.04 -10.79 -6.96
CA ALA A 193 -9.69 -12.10 -6.96
C ALA A 193 -9.06 -13.09 -5.97
N GLY A 194 -7.85 -12.80 -5.45
CA GLY A 194 -7.10 -13.68 -4.56
C GLY A 194 -5.92 -14.37 -5.24
N ASN A 195 -5.00 -14.91 -4.42
CA ASN A 195 -3.74 -15.49 -4.90
C ASN A 195 -3.58 -16.97 -4.51
N GLU A 196 -4.66 -17.65 -4.15
CA GLU A 196 -4.67 -19.00 -3.63
C GLU A 196 -4.97 -20.05 -4.71
N ALA A 197 -5.07 -19.63 -5.99
CA ALA A 197 -5.47 -20.48 -7.11
C ALA A 197 -6.80 -21.22 -6.83
N LEU A 198 -7.76 -20.54 -6.26
CA LEU A 198 -9.07 -21.10 -5.89
C LEU A 198 -10.18 -20.60 -6.82
N PRO A 199 -11.16 -21.45 -7.14
CA PRO A 199 -12.41 -20.99 -7.72
C PRO A 199 -13.24 -20.26 -6.66
N ASP A 200 -13.85 -19.12 -7.01
CA ASP A 200 -14.78 -18.37 -6.16
C ASP A 200 -14.25 -18.10 -4.75
N ASP A 201 -13.04 -17.54 -4.68
CA ASP A 201 -12.35 -17.27 -3.42
C ASP A 201 -13.23 -16.43 -2.47
N ILE A 202 -13.67 -17.07 -1.39
CA ILE A 202 -14.58 -16.47 -0.42
C ILE A 202 -13.92 -15.38 0.46
N THR A 203 -12.61 -15.25 0.39
CA THR A 203 -11.84 -14.27 1.17
C THR A 203 -11.68 -12.93 0.46
N THR A 204 -12.34 -12.72 -0.69
CA THR A 204 -12.21 -11.49 -1.48
C THR A 204 -13.55 -10.81 -1.72
N LEU A 205 -13.50 -9.49 -1.96
CA LEU A 205 -14.67 -8.72 -2.38
C LEU A 205 -15.11 -9.07 -3.80
N GLY A 206 -14.20 -9.55 -4.64
CA GLY A 206 -14.49 -9.88 -6.03
C GLY A 206 -15.64 -10.86 -6.22
N ARG A 207 -16.00 -11.63 -5.19
CA ARG A 207 -17.14 -12.56 -5.21
C ARG A 207 -18.52 -11.89 -5.15
N TYR A 208 -18.59 -10.61 -4.77
CA TYR A 208 -19.88 -9.94 -4.64
C TYR A 208 -20.34 -9.36 -5.96
N SER A 209 -21.60 -9.60 -6.30
CA SER A 209 -22.23 -8.99 -7.49
C SER A 209 -22.12 -7.46 -7.44
N GLY A 210 -21.72 -6.86 -8.55
CA GLY A 210 -21.53 -5.42 -8.67
C GLY A 210 -20.13 -4.94 -8.25
N VAL A 211 -19.26 -5.83 -7.79
CA VAL A 211 -17.82 -5.58 -7.62
C VAL A 211 -17.09 -6.08 -8.87
N VAL A 212 -16.13 -5.32 -9.36
CA VAL A 212 -15.24 -5.72 -10.46
C VAL A 212 -14.11 -6.56 -9.86
N GLY A 213 -14.31 -7.88 -9.83
CA GLY A 213 -13.27 -8.83 -9.44
C GLY A 213 -12.18 -8.93 -10.51
N VAL A 214 -10.92 -8.84 -10.11
CA VAL A 214 -9.76 -8.79 -11.01
C VAL A 214 -8.81 -9.95 -10.74
N SER A 215 -8.66 -10.84 -11.72
CA SER A 215 -7.63 -11.88 -11.75
C SER A 215 -6.30 -11.37 -12.31
N ALA A 216 -5.26 -12.17 -12.20
CA ALA A 216 -3.94 -11.84 -12.71
C ALA A 216 -3.57 -12.61 -13.98
N ILE A 217 -2.90 -11.91 -14.91
CA ILE A 217 -2.18 -12.50 -16.04
C ILE A 217 -0.69 -12.21 -15.92
N ASN A 218 0.13 -13.09 -16.50
CA ASN A 218 1.56 -12.91 -16.67
C ASN A 218 1.87 -11.93 -17.80
N SER A 219 3.14 -11.53 -17.92
CA SER A 219 3.58 -10.62 -18.99
C SER A 219 3.44 -11.19 -20.41
N ASP A 220 3.37 -12.51 -20.57
CA ASP A 220 3.10 -13.18 -21.84
C ASP A 220 1.59 -13.27 -22.17
N GLY A 221 0.72 -12.74 -21.32
CA GLY A 221 -0.73 -12.77 -21.45
C GLY A 221 -1.39 -14.06 -20.98
N THR A 222 -0.63 -15.04 -20.48
CA THR A 222 -1.21 -16.27 -19.91
C THR A 222 -1.80 -16.00 -18.53
N PHE A 223 -2.81 -16.78 -18.13
CA PHE A 223 -3.39 -16.70 -16.81
C PHE A 223 -2.35 -17.05 -15.73
N ALA A 224 -2.22 -16.23 -14.70
CA ALA A 224 -1.23 -16.48 -13.65
C ALA A 224 -1.66 -17.65 -12.76
N SER A 225 -0.76 -18.62 -12.58
CA SER A 225 -1.07 -19.89 -11.88
C SER A 225 -1.49 -19.72 -10.42
N TYR A 226 -1.11 -18.63 -9.79
CA TYR A 226 -1.51 -18.29 -8.41
C TYR A 226 -2.86 -17.59 -8.33
N SER A 227 -3.35 -17.02 -9.43
CA SER A 227 -4.57 -16.22 -9.41
C SER A 227 -5.81 -17.05 -9.14
N SER A 228 -6.65 -16.60 -8.24
CA SER A 228 -8.00 -17.14 -8.07
C SER A 228 -8.90 -16.69 -9.24
N TRP A 229 -9.99 -17.43 -9.48
CA TRP A 229 -10.94 -17.22 -10.59
C TRP A 229 -12.36 -17.53 -10.13
N GLY A 230 -13.35 -17.38 -11.01
CA GLY A 230 -14.74 -17.78 -10.74
C GLY A 230 -15.75 -16.72 -11.15
N ASP A 231 -16.99 -16.90 -10.72
CA ASP A 231 -18.16 -16.11 -11.17
C ASP A 231 -18.05 -14.61 -10.77
N GLY A 232 -17.30 -14.28 -9.72
CA GLY A 232 -17.07 -12.90 -9.28
C GLY A 232 -15.99 -12.17 -10.10
N VAL A 233 -15.24 -12.88 -10.95
CA VAL A 233 -14.17 -12.28 -11.75
C VAL A 233 -14.75 -11.68 -13.03
N VAL A 234 -14.59 -10.38 -13.20
CA VAL A 234 -15.08 -9.64 -14.37
C VAL A 234 -13.98 -9.45 -15.42
N THR A 235 -12.73 -9.33 -14.99
CA THR A 235 -11.59 -9.09 -15.87
C THR A 235 -10.30 -9.64 -15.27
N ALA A 236 -9.23 -9.61 -16.07
CA ALA A 236 -7.88 -9.91 -15.63
C ALA A 236 -6.91 -8.83 -16.13
N ALA A 237 -5.88 -8.55 -15.34
CA ALA A 237 -4.84 -7.61 -15.71
C ALA A 237 -3.46 -8.13 -15.30
N PHE A 238 -2.42 -7.47 -15.78
CA PHE A 238 -1.03 -7.78 -15.42
C PHE A 238 -0.85 -7.90 -13.91
N GLY A 239 -0.40 -9.05 -13.44
CA GLY A 239 -0.21 -9.35 -12.03
C GLY A 239 1.25 -9.42 -11.59
N GLY A 240 2.19 -9.12 -12.46
CA GLY A 240 3.63 -9.14 -12.20
C GLY A 240 4.43 -9.69 -13.38
N PRO A 241 5.76 -9.52 -13.35
CA PRO A 241 6.56 -9.02 -12.21
C PRO A 241 6.40 -7.52 -11.95
N TYR A 242 6.22 -7.15 -10.70
CA TYR A 242 6.24 -5.76 -10.25
C TYR A 242 7.49 -5.55 -9.40
N THR A 243 8.28 -4.53 -9.72
CA THR A 243 9.52 -4.26 -9.00
C THR A 243 9.26 -3.26 -7.86
N THR A 244 9.61 -3.67 -6.66
CA THR A 244 9.57 -2.86 -5.43
C THR A 244 10.88 -3.07 -4.66
N TYR A 245 10.92 -2.72 -3.38
CA TYR A 245 12.11 -2.87 -2.54
C TYR A 245 11.82 -3.81 -1.35
N ASP A 246 12.79 -4.65 -1.06
CA ASP A 246 12.81 -5.41 0.18
C ASP A 246 12.93 -4.45 1.36
N VAL A 247 12.01 -4.55 2.32
CA VAL A 247 11.91 -3.60 3.45
C VAL A 247 13.05 -3.70 4.45
N ASN A 248 13.79 -4.82 4.46
CA ASN A 248 14.90 -5.04 5.38
C ASN A 248 16.25 -4.63 4.79
N THR A 249 16.41 -4.80 3.48
CA THR A 249 17.68 -4.57 2.79
C THR A 249 17.68 -3.30 1.93
N GLY A 250 16.51 -2.83 1.50
CA GLY A 250 16.36 -1.74 0.54
C GLY A 250 16.68 -2.14 -0.91
N GLU A 251 17.04 -3.41 -1.15
CA GLU A 251 17.38 -3.90 -2.49
C GLU A 251 16.12 -4.11 -3.34
N PRO A 252 16.20 -3.94 -4.65
CA PRO A 252 15.09 -4.22 -5.54
C PRO A 252 14.64 -5.69 -5.45
N VAL A 253 13.35 -5.91 -5.37
CA VAL A 253 12.72 -7.23 -5.37
C VAL A 253 11.50 -7.21 -6.29
N THR A 254 11.22 -8.33 -6.94
CA THR A 254 10.01 -8.48 -7.75
C THR A 254 8.96 -9.24 -6.97
N VAL A 255 7.73 -8.75 -7.07
CA VAL A 255 6.54 -9.37 -6.48
C VAL A 255 5.47 -9.58 -7.55
N GLN A 256 4.49 -10.40 -7.23
CA GLN A 256 3.35 -10.67 -8.11
C GLN A 256 2.09 -10.89 -7.27
N GLY A 257 0.94 -10.62 -7.86
CA GLY A 257 -0.34 -10.84 -7.19
C GLY A 257 -1.50 -10.15 -7.90
N THR A 258 -2.70 -10.61 -7.63
CA THR A 258 -3.94 -9.93 -8.04
C THR A 258 -4.07 -8.55 -7.39
N SER A 259 -3.33 -8.31 -6.31
CA SER A 259 -3.20 -6.98 -5.71
C SER A 259 -2.57 -5.95 -6.64
N ILE A 260 -1.70 -6.37 -7.57
CA ILE A 260 -1.12 -5.51 -8.61
C ILE A 260 -2.12 -5.26 -9.74
N SER A 261 -2.85 -6.30 -10.15
CA SER A 261 -3.86 -6.23 -11.22
C SER A 261 -4.99 -5.26 -10.88
N THR A 262 -5.39 -5.22 -9.61
CA THR A 262 -6.52 -4.42 -9.12
C THR A 262 -6.35 -2.91 -9.31
N PRO A 263 -5.28 -2.25 -8.84
CA PRO A 263 -5.06 -0.83 -9.06
C PRO A 263 -4.80 -0.50 -10.53
N LEU A 264 -4.26 -1.42 -11.33
CA LEU A 264 -4.15 -1.23 -12.78
C LEU A 264 -5.53 -1.07 -13.42
N VAL A 265 -6.49 -1.94 -13.09
CA VAL A 265 -7.86 -1.83 -13.59
C VAL A 265 -8.55 -0.58 -13.06
N ALA A 266 -8.44 -0.28 -11.76
CA ALA A 266 -9.03 0.92 -11.18
C ALA A 266 -8.48 2.21 -11.85
N GLY A 267 -7.17 2.27 -12.09
CA GLY A 267 -6.53 3.38 -12.80
C GLY A 267 -7.02 3.49 -14.25
N MET A 268 -7.13 2.37 -14.98
CA MET A 268 -7.65 2.37 -16.35
C MET A 268 -9.10 2.83 -16.42
N LEU A 269 -9.94 2.45 -15.45
CA LEU A 269 -11.31 2.94 -15.35
C LEU A 269 -11.34 4.45 -15.07
N ALA A 270 -10.39 4.96 -14.28
CA ALA A 270 -10.25 6.40 -14.07
C ALA A 270 -9.85 7.15 -15.35
N LEU A 271 -8.94 6.58 -16.17
CA LEU A 271 -8.64 7.14 -17.50
C LEU A 271 -9.86 7.15 -18.40
N ALA A 272 -10.64 6.07 -18.41
CA ALA A 272 -11.88 5.97 -19.16
C ALA A 272 -12.93 7.00 -18.69
N ARG A 273 -13.08 7.21 -17.38
CA ARG A 273 -13.98 8.20 -16.80
C ARG A 273 -13.59 9.62 -17.19
N GLN A 274 -12.29 9.96 -17.19
CA GLN A 274 -11.85 11.26 -17.69
C GLN A 274 -12.23 11.45 -19.17
N LYS A 275 -12.08 10.41 -19.98
CA LYS A 275 -12.35 10.46 -21.42
C LYS A 275 -13.85 10.50 -21.71
N TRP A 276 -14.66 9.78 -20.94
CA TRP A 276 -16.10 9.66 -21.09
C TRP A 276 -16.81 9.90 -19.75
N PRO A 277 -16.91 11.18 -19.32
CA PRO A 277 -17.42 11.51 -17.99
C PRO A 277 -18.89 11.11 -17.78
N ASP A 278 -19.66 11.06 -18.84
CA ASP A 278 -21.10 10.73 -18.80
C ASP A 278 -21.38 9.22 -18.99
N ALA A 279 -20.34 8.40 -19.12
CA ALA A 279 -20.53 6.96 -19.21
C ALA A 279 -21.16 6.42 -17.92
N THR A 280 -22.22 5.63 -18.07
CA THR A 280 -22.87 4.95 -16.93
C THR A 280 -22.02 3.78 -16.48
N THR A 281 -22.12 3.44 -15.20
CA THR A 281 -21.46 2.30 -14.55
C THR A 281 -22.23 1.03 -14.78
#